data_61169ab38e69931fab18d14b2a010f99
#
_entry.id   61169ab38e69931fab18d14b2a010f99
#
_cell.length_a   1.000
_cell.length_b   1.000
_cell.length_c   1.000
_cell.angle_alpha   90.00
_cell.angle_beta   90.00
_cell.angle_gamma   90.00
#
_symmetry.space_group_name_H-M   'P 1'
#
loop_
_entity.id
_entity.type
_entity.pdbx_description
1 polymer ?
#
loop_
_entity_poly.entity_id
_entity_poly.type
_entity_poly.pdbx_seq_one_letter_code
_entity_poly.pdbx_strand_id
1 'polypeptide(L)'
;MEAELQTLIARLAAHRVLPRSDALVMRALTDDLFFTALTERLTACGLEWVEHPYAEHVCLRIRRDLEQPVFGAEDHWLSNNLNLTRDQMALLVVLWALLILPKRSRQIERKNDSAALRQGEMFATDKPLPSATALDISIAEATLLADFGDRLGGKTRIKNFGLPVLSRHGFIERRDGRIHEGPLLDLVLDYNRMARRVLDGALADLFGQRLDQVIDTPEAEGLDDGDDGDNAEDGHPVQH
;
A
#
# COMPACT_ATOMS: atom_id res chain seq x y z
N MET A 1 28.29 9.26 -6.05
CA MET A 1 26.99 8.98 -6.73
C MET A 1 26.93 7.53 -7.23
N GLU A 2 27.80 7.07 -8.15
CA GLU A 2 27.68 5.71 -8.71
C GLU A 2 27.79 4.59 -7.65
N ALA A 3 28.80 4.63 -6.78
CA ALA A 3 28.98 3.65 -5.73
C ALA A 3 27.80 3.60 -4.72
N GLU A 4 27.18 4.75 -4.46
CA GLU A 4 26.02 4.83 -3.58
C GLU A 4 24.76 4.24 -4.23
N LEU A 5 24.56 4.46 -5.53
CA LEU A 5 23.49 3.81 -6.30
C LEU A 5 23.63 2.29 -6.29
N GLN A 6 24.84 1.80 -6.58
CA GLN A 6 25.13 0.36 -6.53
C GLN A 6 24.89 -0.21 -5.14
N THR A 7 25.30 0.52 -4.09
CA THR A 7 25.09 0.11 -2.69
C THR A 7 23.59 0.06 -2.36
N LEU A 8 22.82 1.09 -2.73
CA LEU A 8 21.37 1.13 -2.47
C LEU A 8 20.66 -0.01 -3.19
N ILE A 9 20.94 -0.23 -4.48
CA ILE A 9 20.34 -1.30 -5.26
C ILE A 9 20.69 -2.67 -4.65
N ALA A 10 21.95 -2.91 -4.29
CA ALA A 10 22.38 -4.16 -3.69
C ALA A 10 21.70 -4.41 -2.34
N ARG A 11 21.56 -3.38 -1.50
CA ARG A 11 20.85 -3.49 -0.20
C ARG A 11 19.37 -3.76 -0.38
N LEU A 12 18.71 -3.08 -1.33
CA LEU A 12 17.31 -3.34 -1.65
C LEU A 12 17.10 -4.74 -2.21
N ALA A 13 18.01 -5.23 -3.04
CA ALA A 13 17.95 -6.60 -3.57
C ALA A 13 18.15 -7.64 -2.46
N ALA A 14 19.06 -7.40 -1.52
CA ALA A 14 19.35 -8.30 -0.42
C ALA A 14 18.24 -8.33 0.65
N HIS A 15 17.72 -7.17 1.02
CA HIS A 15 16.78 -7.03 2.13
C HIS A 15 15.31 -6.90 1.68
N ARG A 16 15.07 -6.64 0.39
CA ARG A 16 13.78 -6.40 -0.25
C ARG A 16 13.11 -5.09 0.20
N VAL A 17 13.33 -4.66 1.41
CA VAL A 17 12.72 -3.48 2.05
C VAL A 17 13.76 -2.72 2.85
N LEU A 18 13.70 -1.39 2.80
CA LEU A 18 14.55 -0.50 3.60
C LEU A 18 13.67 0.58 4.26
N PRO A 19 14.01 1.06 5.47
CA PRO A 19 13.28 2.14 6.10
C PRO A 19 13.52 3.47 5.36
N ARG A 20 12.53 4.34 5.35
CA ARG A 20 12.66 5.70 4.77
C ARG A 20 13.72 6.55 5.48
N SER A 21 14.03 6.24 6.74
CA SER A 21 15.07 6.89 7.52
C SER A 21 16.50 6.49 7.10
N ASP A 22 16.67 5.50 6.23
CA ASP A 22 17.97 5.14 5.68
C ASP A 22 18.56 6.28 4.85
N ALA A 23 19.84 6.59 5.03
CA ALA A 23 20.47 7.74 4.40
C ALA A 23 20.43 7.72 2.87
N LEU A 24 20.59 6.55 2.23
CA LEU A 24 20.54 6.42 0.77
C LEU A 24 19.10 6.45 0.27
N VAL A 25 18.15 5.91 1.03
CA VAL A 25 16.72 6.03 0.74
C VAL A 25 16.28 7.48 0.85
N MET A 26 16.64 8.19 1.92
CA MET A 26 16.37 9.62 2.07
C MET A 26 16.94 10.42 0.91
N ARG A 27 18.16 10.11 0.47
CA ARG A 27 18.73 10.75 -0.71
C ARG A 27 17.91 10.49 -1.96
N ALA A 28 17.49 9.26 -2.21
CA ALA A 28 16.63 8.94 -3.35
C ALA A 28 15.28 9.69 -3.32
N LEU A 29 14.75 9.97 -2.12
CA LEU A 29 13.49 10.69 -1.93
C LEU A 29 13.61 12.23 -2.05
N THR A 30 14.84 12.77 -2.00
CA THR A 30 15.08 14.23 -1.96
C THR A 30 15.95 14.76 -3.10
N ASP A 31 16.65 13.89 -3.82
CA ASP A 31 17.55 14.23 -4.94
C ASP A 31 17.01 13.60 -6.22
N ASP A 32 16.34 14.41 -7.04
CA ASP A 32 15.69 13.99 -8.28
C ASP A 32 16.68 13.35 -9.29
N LEU A 33 17.91 13.85 -9.35
CA LEU A 33 18.94 13.29 -10.23
C LEU A 33 19.38 11.89 -9.76
N PHE A 34 19.53 11.73 -8.45
CA PHE A 34 19.83 10.44 -7.86
C PHE A 34 18.70 9.45 -8.08
N PHE A 35 17.44 9.90 -7.88
CA PHE A 35 16.25 9.07 -8.09
C PHE A 35 16.08 8.65 -9.56
N THR A 36 16.29 9.58 -10.51
CA THR A 36 16.24 9.27 -11.94
C THR A 36 17.27 8.20 -12.30
N ALA A 37 18.52 8.39 -11.87
CA ALA A 37 19.58 7.42 -12.12
C ALA A 37 19.32 6.05 -11.47
N LEU A 38 18.71 6.04 -10.27
CA LEU A 38 18.26 4.81 -9.60
C LEU A 38 17.18 4.09 -10.42
N THR A 39 16.16 4.82 -10.83
CA THR A 39 15.00 4.27 -11.56
C THR A 39 15.40 3.71 -12.91
N GLU A 40 16.30 4.38 -13.65
CA GLU A 40 16.85 3.87 -14.91
C GLU A 40 17.53 2.52 -14.73
N ARG A 41 18.38 2.36 -13.70
CA ARG A 41 19.07 1.10 -13.42
C ARG A 41 18.13 -0.02 -12.98
N LEU A 42 17.17 0.30 -12.12
CA LEU A 42 16.16 -0.66 -11.70
C LEU A 42 15.31 -1.12 -12.89
N THR A 43 14.87 -0.19 -13.73
CA THR A 43 14.10 -0.48 -14.95
C THR A 43 14.89 -1.38 -15.91
N ALA A 44 16.17 -1.14 -16.09
CA ALA A 44 17.04 -1.98 -16.91
C ALA A 44 17.15 -3.42 -16.38
N CYS A 45 16.98 -3.62 -15.08
CA CYS A 45 16.92 -4.94 -14.43
C CYS A 45 15.51 -5.53 -14.34
N GLY A 46 14.49 -4.88 -14.89
CA GLY A 46 13.10 -5.33 -14.78
C GLY A 46 12.48 -5.11 -13.41
N LEU A 47 13.09 -4.24 -12.61
CA LEU A 47 12.65 -3.92 -11.26
C LEU A 47 12.05 -2.51 -11.21
N GLU A 48 11.22 -2.28 -10.21
CA GLU A 48 10.69 -0.96 -9.91
C GLU A 48 10.76 -0.66 -8.42
N TRP A 49 10.99 0.62 -8.13
CA TRP A 49 10.89 1.18 -6.80
C TRP A 49 9.44 1.34 -6.39
N VAL A 50 9.10 0.88 -5.20
CA VAL A 50 7.77 1.03 -4.62
C VAL A 50 7.87 1.80 -3.34
N GLU A 51 7.15 2.90 -3.28
CA GLU A 51 6.99 3.72 -2.10
C GLU A 51 5.55 4.21 -1.97
N HIS A 52 5.20 4.64 -0.78
CA HIS A 52 3.97 5.37 -0.55
C HIS A 52 4.24 6.49 0.48
N PRO A 53 3.69 7.72 0.30
CA PRO A 53 3.99 8.86 1.19
C PRO A 53 3.77 8.60 2.67
N TYR A 54 2.87 7.70 3.00
CA TYR A 54 2.53 7.34 4.38
C TYR A 54 3.20 6.04 4.87
N ALA A 55 3.91 5.31 4.01
CA ALA A 55 4.64 4.11 4.42
C ALA A 55 5.97 4.50 5.05
N GLU A 56 6.37 3.75 6.08
CA GLU A 56 7.66 3.96 6.76
C GLU A 56 8.84 3.34 6.02
N HIS A 57 8.55 2.55 4.99
CA HIS A 57 9.52 1.79 4.24
C HIS A 57 9.36 2.01 2.73
N VAL A 58 10.36 1.59 2.00
CA VAL A 58 10.38 1.46 0.54
C VAL A 58 10.78 0.03 0.17
N CYS A 59 10.33 -0.47 -0.97
CA CYS A 59 10.72 -1.80 -1.41
C CYS A 59 10.97 -1.87 -2.92
N LEU A 60 11.52 -3.00 -3.37
CA LEU A 60 11.58 -3.37 -4.77
C LEU A 60 10.50 -4.39 -5.11
N ARG A 61 9.97 -4.27 -6.31
CA ARG A 61 9.19 -5.34 -6.93
C ARG A 61 9.60 -5.52 -8.39
N ILE A 62 9.21 -6.64 -8.96
CA ILE A 62 9.29 -6.87 -10.40
C ILE A 62 8.25 -5.97 -11.06
N ARG A 63 8.62 -5.36 -12.19
CA ARG A 63 7.70 -4.55 -12.99
C ARG A 63 6.52 -5.38 -13.46
N ARG A 64 5.32 -4.80 -13.44
CA ARG A 64 4.08 -5.49 -13.78
C ARG A 64 4.05 -6.07 -15.20
N ASP A 65 4.70 -5.38 -16.15
CA ASP A 65 4.81 -5.86 -17.53
C ASP A 65 5.69 -7.11 -17.67
N LEU A 66 6.52 -7.40 -16.68
CA LEU A 66 7.40 -8.56 -16.62
C LEU A 66 6.89 -9.68 -15.71
N GLU A 67 5.79 -9.48 -14.99
CA GLU A 67 5.26 -10.51 -14.09
C GLU A 67 4.90 -11.80 -14.86
N GLN A 68 4.25 -11.67 -16.01
CA GLN A 68 3.89 -12.82 -16.83
C GLN A 68 5.09 -13.57 -17.42
N PRO A 69 6.08 -12.92 -18.05
CA PRO A 69 7.29 -13.61 -18.49
C PRO A 69 8.09 -14.28 -17.37
N VAL A 70 8.10 -13.69 -16.17
CA VAL A 70 8.90 -14.20 -15.04
C VAL A 70 8.19 -15.36 -14.32
N PHE A 71 6.87 -15.28 -14.13
CA PHE A 71 6.12 -16.25 -13.33
C PHE A 71 5.27 -17.22 -14.17
N GLY A 72 5.19 -17.01 -15.49
CA GLY A 72 4.36 -17.81 -16.39
C GLY A 72 2.95 -17.29 -16.55
N ALA A 73 2.26 -17.74 -17.60
CA ALA A 73 0.92 -17.31 -17.97
C ALA A 73 -0.18 -18.22 -17.40
N GLU A 74 0.14 -19.44 -17.01
CA GLU A 74 -0.83 -20.42 -16.55
C GLU A 74 -1.09 -20.26 -15.06
N ASP A 75 -2.36 -20.18 -14.68
CA ASP A 75 -2.84 -20.07 -13.31
C ASP A 75 -2.23 -18.93 -12.49
N HIS A 76 -2.13 -17.76 -13.08
CA HIS A 76 -1.46 -16.56 -12.54
C HIS A 76 -1.98 -16.10 -11.19
N TRP A 77 -3.15 -16.49 -10.81
CA TRP A 77 -3.66 -16.19 -9.48
C TRP A 77 -3.19 -17.21 -8.41
N LEU A 78 -2.68 -18.36 -8.83
CA LEU A 78 -2.04 -19.37 -7.97
C LEU A 78 -0.53 -19.13 -7.87
N SER A 79 0.09 -18.53 -8.88
CA SER A 79 1.52 -18.24 -8.91
C SER A 79 1.86 -16.91 -8.25
N ASN A 80 1.48 -16.75 -6.99
CA ASN A 80 2.14 -15.69 -6.24
C ASN A 80 3.58 -16.15 -5.95
N ASN A 81 4.55 -15.27 -6.23
CA ASN A 81 5.98 -15.53 -6.04
C ASN A 81 6.39 -15.88 -4.59
N LEU A 82 5.45 -15.88 -3.67
CA LEU A 82 5.64 -16.17 -2.26
C LEU A 82 5.08 -17.54 -1.87
N ASN A 83 4.46 -18.25 -2.81
CA ASN A 83 3.79 -19.53 -2.60
C ASN A 83 2.76 -19.50 -1.44
N LEU A 84 2.06 -18.38 -1.29
CA LEU A 84 1.00 -18.26 -0.30
C LEU A 84 -0.22 -19.07 -0.75
N THR A 85 -0.79 -19.83 0.15
CA THR A 85 -2.06 -20.53 -0.10
C THR A 85 -3.23 -19.53 -0.17
N ARG A 86 -4.37 -19.99 -0.70
CA ARG A 86 -5.59 -19.18 -0.76
C ARG A 86 -5.99 -18.62 0.60
N ASP A 87 -5.93 -19.45 1.67
CA ASP A 87 -6.27 -19.03 3.02
C ASP A 87 -5.28 -17.99 3.56
N GLN A 88 -3.98 -18.14 3.24
CA GLN A 88 -2.96 -17.16 3.62
C GLN A 88 -3.12 -15.83 2.87
N MET A 89 -3.53 -15.88 1.59
CA MET A 89 -3.86 -14.68 0.83
C MET A 89 -5.10 -13.98 1.41
N ALA A 90 -6.14 -14.73 1.76
CA ALA A 90 -7.32 -14.17 2.40
C ALA A 90 -6.98 -13.56 3.77
N LEU A 91 -6.15 -14.25 4.58
CA LEU A 91 -5.67 -13.73 5.85
C LEU A 91 -4.84 -12.45 5.67
N LEU A 92 -3.98 -12.37 4.64
CA LEU A 92 -3.21 -11.18 4.32
C LEU A 92 -4.13 -9.98 4.04
N VAL A 93 -5.19 -10.18 3.26
CA VAL A 93 -6.17 -9.12 2.94
C VAL A 93 -6.93 -8.68 4.20
N VAL A 94 -7.34 -9.61 5.05
CA VAL A 94 -8.00 -9.30 6.33
C VAL A 94 -7.08 -8.46 7.22
N LEU A 95 -5.83 -8.87 7.38
CA LEU A 95 -4.86 -8.13 8.19
C LEU A 95 -4.56 -6.74 7.62
N TRP A 96 -4.46 -6.64 6.29
CA TRP A 96 -4.32 -5.34 5.63
C TRP A 96 -5.50 -4.42 5.93
N ALA A 97 -6.73 -4.93 5.81
CA ALA A 97 -7.93 -4.15 6.08
C ALA A 97 -8.01 -3.70 7.55
N LEU A 98 -7.60 -4.56 8.49
CA LEU A 98 -7.68 -4.25 9.92
C LEU A 98 -6.54 -3.36 10.42
N LEU A 99 -5.37 -3.37 9.79
CA LEU A 99 -4.20 -2.61 10.22
C LEU A 99 -3.99 -1.34 9.38
N ILE A 100 -4.12 -1.45 8.05
CA ILE A 100 -3.76 -0.37 7.13
C ILE A 100 -4.93 0.59 6.89
N LEU A 101 -6.17 0.10 6.68
CA LEU A 101 -7.31 1.01 6.44
C LEU A 101 -7.48 2.03 7.55
N PRO A 102 -7.56 1.65 8.86
CA PRO A 102 -7.72 2.63 9.94
C PRO A 102 -6.53 3.60 10.05
N LYS A 103 -5.32 3.09 9.80
CA LYS A 103 -4.11 3.91 9.80
C LYS A 103 -4.18 4.98 8.72
N ARG A 104 -4.57 4.61 7.51
CA ARG A 104 -4.67 5.51 6.36
C ARG A 104 -5.78 6.54 6.53
N SER A 105 -6.96 6.13 6.97
CA SER A 105 -8.07 7.06 7.24
C SER A 105 -7.63 8.16 8.20
N ARG A 106 -7.04 7.80 9.34
CA ARG A 106 -6.53 8.77 10.31
C ARG A 106 -5.40 9.67 9.78
N GLN A 107 -4.56 9.15 8.88
CA GLN A 107 -3.49 9.95 8.26
C GLN A 107 -4.06 10.97 7.27
N ILE A 108 -5.07 10.58 6.50
CA ILE A 108 -5.78 11.46 5.55
C ILE A 108 -6.54 12.55 6.32
N GLU A 109 -7.31 12.20 7.35
CA GLU A 109 -8.01 13.15 8.21
C GLU A 109 -7.06 14.21 8.78
N ARG A 110 -5.95 13.80 9.39
CA ARG A 110 -4.93 14.74 9.91
C ARG A 110 -4.36 15.65 8.84
N LYS A 111 -4.16 15.13 7.63
CA LYS A 111 -3.68 15.96 6.51
C LYS A 111 -4.73 17.01 6.11
N ASN A 112 -6.00 16.63 6.04
CA ASN A 112 -7.10 17.51 5.69
C ASN A 112 -7.28 18.58 6.78
N ASP A 113 -7.26 18.22 8.05
CA ASP A 113 -7.34 19.17 9.17
C ASP A 113 -6.17 20.15 9.15
N SER A 114 -4.95 19.66 8.88
CA SER A 114 -3.78 20.55 8.78
C SER A 114 -3.82 21.44 7.53
N ALA A 115 -4.45 21.00 6.45
CA ALA A 115 -4.65 21.82 5.26
C ALA A 115 -5.71 22.91 5.49
N ALA A 116 -6.80 22.57 6.19
CA ALA A 116 -7.84 23.54 6.57
C ALA A 116 -7.29 24.63 7.50
N LEU A 117 -6.45 24.26 8.48
CA LEU A 117 -5.76 25.20 9.36
C LEU A 117 -4.75 26.09 8.60
N ARG A 118 -4.09 25.58 7.55
CA ARG A 118 -3.14 26.33 6.73
C ARG A 118 -3.78 27.34 5.78
N GLN A 119 -5.02 27.14 5.37
CA GLN A 119 -5.76 28.15 4.60
C GLN A 119 -6.03 29.42 5.43
N GLY A 120 -5.98 29.32 6.76
CA GLY A 120 -6.07 30.48 7.67
C GLY A 120 -4.75 31.20 7.96
N GLU A 121 -3.60 30.57 7.69
CA GLU A 121 -2.27 31.13 7.97
C GLU A 121 -1.41 31.17 6.70
N MET A 122 -1.48 32.29 5.98
CA MET A 122 -0.75 32.51 4.71
C MET A 122 0.77 32.70 4.88
N PHE A 123 1.34 32.48 6.06
CA PHE A 123 2.77 32.60 6.34
C PHE A 123 3.23 31.53 7.33
N ALA A 124 3.44 30.33 6.90
CA ALA A 124 4.16 29.35 7.71
C ALA A 124 5.25 28.69 6.87
N THR A 125 6.47 29.11 7.20
CA THR A 125 7.77 28.57 6.83
C THR A 125 7.81 27.05 6.84
N ASP A 126 8.60 26.48 5.93
CA ASP A 126 8.99 25.07 5.80
C ASP A 126 8.79 24.22 7.07
N LYS A 127 7.71 23.44 7.08
CA LYS A 127 7.59 22.35 8.05
C LYS A 127 8.09 21.07 7.40
N PRO A 128 8.93 20.29 8.10
CA PRO A 128 9.39 19.01 7.62
C PRO A 128 8.19 18.12 7.26
N LEU A 129 8.38 17.29 6.24
CA LEU A 129 7.48 16.20 5.86
C LEU A 129 6.90 15.58 7.14
N PRO A 130 5.58 15.36 7.24
CA PRO A 130 5.01 14.77 8.43
C PRO A 130 5.73 13.44 8.68
N SER A 131 6.60 13.44 9.67
CA SER A 131 7.13 12.19 10.18
C SER A 131 5.91 11.37 10.54
N ALA A 132 5.85 10.14 10.04
CA ALA A 132 4.85 9.18 10.41
C ALA A 132 4.88 9.06 11.94
N THR A 133 4.10 9.87 12.62
CA THR A 133 3.92 9.71 14.06
C THR A 133 3.19 8.39 14.17
N ALA A 134 3.95 7.37 14.53
CA ALA A 134 3.57 5.98 14.52
C ALA A 134 2.23 5.80 15.23
N LEU A 135 1.14 5.70 14.46
CA LEU A 135 -0.08 5.13 14.95
C LEU A 135 0.17 3.63 15.02
N ASP A 136 0.66 3.17 16.16
CA ASP A 136 0.86 1.74 16.40
C ASP A 136 -0.52 1.07 16.51
N ILE A 137 -1.05 0.70 15.35
CA ILE A 137 -2.29 -0.06 15.25
C ILE A 137 -1.92 -1.53 15.33
N SER A 138 -2.45 -2.20 16.34
CA SER A 138 -2.20 -3.62 16.54
C SER A 138 -3.48 -4.36 16.91
N ILE A 139 -3.54 -5.62 16.58
CA ILE A 139 -4.69 -6.51 16.81
C ILE A 139 -4.27 -7.61 17.76
N ALA A 140 -5.07 -7.91 18.80
CA ALA A 140 -4.84 -9.09 19.60
C ALA A 140 -5.03 -10.37 18.75
N GLU A 141 -4.05 -11.28 18.79
CA GLU A 141 -4.11 -12.54 18.05
C GLU A 141 -5.37 -13.34 18.41
N ALA A 142 -5.73 -13.35 19.68
CA ALA A 142 -6.95 -14.02 20.16
C ALA A 142 -8.23 -13.45 19.51
N THR A 143 -8.31 -12.13 19.35
CA THR A 143 -9.45 -11.46 18.69
C THR A 143 -9.51 -11.83 17.21
N LEU A 144 -8.39 -11.76 16.49
CA LEU A 144 -8.32 -12.19 15.08
C LEU A 144 -8.80 -13.65 14.92
N LEU A 145 -8.33 -14.55 15.77
CA LEU A 145 -8.71 -15.96 15.72
C LEU A 145 -10.18 -16.19 16.09
N ALA A 146 -10.74 -15.41 17.02
CA ALA A 146 -12.14 -15.52 17.40
C ALA A 146 -13.06 -15.09 16.25
N ASP A 147 -12.73 -13.97 15.59
CA ASP A 147 -13.58 -13.34 14.60
C ASP A 147 -13.49 -14.00 13.22
N PHE A 148 -12.28 -14.39 12.82
CA PHE A 148 -12.00 -14.85 11.46
C PHE A 148 -11.53 -16.31 11.38
N GLY A 149 -11.25 -16.95 12.52
CA GLY A 149 -10.66 -18.29 12.55
C GLY A 149 -11.43 -19.31 11.75
N ASP A 150 -12.73 -19.38 11.95
CA ASP A 150 -13.59 -20.38 11.31
C ASP A 150 -13.79 -20.13 9.81
N ARG A 151 -13.71 -18.86 9.38
CA ARG A 151 -13.86 -18.46 7.97
C ARG A 151 -12.58 -18.61 7.15
N LEU A 152 -11.43 -18.61 7.80
CA LEU A 152 -10.10 -18.66 7.16
C LEU A 152 -9.39 -20.01 7.34
N GLY A 153 -10.14 -21.11 7.39
CA GLY A 153 -9.59 -22.44 7.42
C GLY A 153 -9.23 -23.02 8.80
N GLY A 154 -9.68 -22.38 9.88
CA GLY A 154 -9.56 -22.86 11.26
C GLY A 154 -8.48 -22.15 12.08
N LYS A 155 -8.83 -21.89 13.36
CA LYS A 155 -7.98 -21.14 14.31
C LYS A 155 -6.57 -21.70 14.44
N THR A 156 -6.46 -23.01 14.55
CA THR A 156 -5.17 -23.71 14.70
C THR A 156 -4.29 -23.55 13.45
N ARG A 157 -4.90 -23.62 12.26
CA ARG A 157 -4.21 -23.46 10.97
C ARG A 157 -3.70 -22.04 10.78
N ILE A 158 -4.50 -21.03 11.11
CA ILE A 158 -4.08 -19.62 11.06
C ILE A 158 -2.91 -19.41 12.01
N LYS A 159 -3.05 -19.83 13.27
CA LYS A 159 -2.03 -19.60 14.30
C LYS A 159 -0.69 -20.26 13.97
N ASN A 160 -0.72 -21.50 13.49
CA ASN A 160 0.49 -22.31 13.32
C ASN A 160 1.10 -22.21 11.92
N PHE A 161 0.31 -21.89 10.90
CA PHE A 161 0.78 -21.87 9.51
C PHE A 161 0.53 -20.54 8.79
N GLY A 162 -0.59 -19.86 9.05
CA GLY A 162 -0.91 -18.58 8.41
C GLY A 162 -0.02 -17.46 8.92
N LEU A 163 -0.14 -17.12 10.19
CA LEU A 163 0.59 -16.00 10.80
C LEU A 163 2.12 -16.17 10.73
N PRO A 164 2.72 -17.35 11.00
CA PRO A 164 4.17 -17.51 10.88
C PRO A 164 4.70 -17.28 9.46
N VAL A 165 3.96 -17.72 8.44
CA VAL A 165 4.35 -17.51 7.04
C VAL A 165 4.30 -16.01 6.69
N LEU A 166 3.20 -15.31 7.03
CA LEU A 166 3.08 -13.86 6.78
C LEU A 166 4.14 -13.06 7.54
N SER A 167 4.48 -13.47 8.76
CA SER A 167 5.56 -12.83 9.54
C SER A 167 6.92 -13.05 8.88
N ARG A 168 7.22 -14.28 8.43
CA ARG A 168 8.47 -14.58 7.72
C ARG A 168 8.65 -13.75 6.44
N HIS A 169 7.56 -13.46 5.75
CA HIS A 169 7.57 -12.62 4.55
C HIS A 169 7.61 -11.12 4.85
N GLY A 170 7.55 -10.70 6.12
CA GLY A 170 7.62 -9.30 6.50
C GLY A 170 6.32 -8.52 6.32
N PHE A 171 5.18 -9.20 6.21
CA PHE A 171 3.88 -8.54 6.16
C PHE A 171 3.37 -8.15 7.53
N ILE A 172 3.70 -8.91 8.56
CA ILE A 172 3.29 -8.66 9.93
C ILE A 172 4.45 -8.92 10.90
N GLU A 173 4.37 -8.29 12.07
CA GLU A 173 5.19 -8.60 13.22
C GLU A 173 4.29 -9.09 14.37
N ARG A 174 4.77 -10.10 15.08
CA ARG A 174 4.05 -10.67 16.24
C ARG A 174 4.84 -10.37 17.49
N ARG A 175 4.24 -9.60 18.39
CA ARG A 175 4.84 -9.22 19.68
C ARG A 175 3.77 -9.29 20.77
N ASP A 176 4.07 -9.90 21.90
CA ASP A 176 3.23 -9.93 23.11
C ASP A 176 1.78 -10.35 22.86
N GLY A 177 1.57 -11.35 22.00
CA GLY A 177 0.24 -11.83 21.63
C GLY A 177 -0.57 -10.86 20.78
N ARG A 178 0.07 -9.84 20.22
CA ARG A 178 -0.49 -8.88 19.28
C ARG A 178 0.15 -8.99 17.91
N ILE A 179 -0.60 -8.59 16.91
CA ILE A 179 -0.17 -8.54 15.52
C ILE A 179 -0.06 -7.07 15.13
N HIS A 180 1.11 -6.68 14.69
CA HIS A 180 1.45 -5.35 14.18
C HIS A 180 1.66 -5.43 12.67
N GLU A 181 1.58 -4.30 11.99
CA GLU A 181 1.97 -4.24 10.59
C GLU A 181 3.47 -4.52 10.46
N GLY A 182 3.81 -5.30 9.44
CA GLY A 182 5.20 -5.47 9.02
C GLY A 182 5.55 -4.51 7.86
N PRO A 183 6.83 -4.37 7.56
CA PRO A 183 7.33 -3.36 6.61
C PRO A 183 6.80 -3.50 5.19
N LEU A 184 6.26 -4.65 4.80
CA LEU A 184 5.73 -4.89 3.45
C LEU A 184 4.22 -4.78 3.35
N LEU A 185 3.46 -4.83 4.46
CA LEU A 185 2.00 -4.90 4.41
C LEU A 185 1.38 -3.68 3.71
N ASP A 186 1.92 -2.50 3.96
CA ASP A 186 1.45 -1.23 3.42
C ASP A 186 1.92 -0.96 1.97
N LEU A 187 2.95 -1.65 1.51
CA LEU A 187 3.56 -1.45 0.20
C LEU A 187 3.09 -2.44 -0.87
N VAL A 188 2.66 -3.64 -0.47
CA VAL A 188 2.37 -4.74 -1.40
C VAL A 188 1.00 -4.60 -2.05
N LEU A 189 0.02 -4.06 -1.32
CA LEU A 189 -1.34 -3.92 -1.79
C LEU A 189 -1.63 -2.46 -2.15
N ASP A 190 -2.14 -2.24 -3.37
CA ASP A 190 -2.61 -0.94 -3.83
C ASP A 190 -3.82 -0.52 -2.97
N TYR A 191 -3.63 0.56 -2.18
CA TYR A 191 -4.64 1.05 -1.26
C TYR A 191 -5.96 1.37 -1.96
N ASN A 192 -5.93 2.15 -3.03
CA ASN A 192 -7.16 2.60 -3.71
C ASN A 192 -7.94 1.43 -4.30
N ARG A 193 -7.23 0.45 -4.84
CA ARG A 193 -7.83 -0.74 -5.44
C ARG A 193 -8.38 -1.70 -4.40
N MET A 194 -7.66 -1.87 -3.29
CA MET A 194 -8.06 -2.77 -2.21
C MET A 194 -9.15 -2.16 -1.35
N ALA A 195 -9.05 -0.87 -0.98
CA ALA A 195 -10.07 -0.18 -0.22
C ALA A 195 -11.43 -0.26 -0.93
N ARG A 196 -11.49 0.05 -2.23
CA ARG A 196 -12.72 -0.13 -3.02
C ARG A 196 -13.27 -1.55 -2.97
N ARG A 197 -12.45 -2.58 -3.14
CA ARG A 197 -12.89 -3.97 -3.09
C ARG A 197 -13.38 -4.41 -1.71
N VAL A 198 -12.80 -3.87 -0.66
CA VAL A 198 -13.22 -4.12 0.72
C VAL A 198 -14.53 -3.40 1.01
N LEU A 199 -14.67 -2.13 0.58
CA LEU A 199 -15.84 -1.29 0.80
C LEU A 199 -17.02 -1.69 -0.10
N ASP A 200 -16.78 -2.00 -1.40
CA ASP A 200 -17.82 -2.35 -2.38
C ASP A 200 -18.43 -3.75 -2.17
N GLY A 201 -18.13 -4.41 -1.07
CA GLY A 201 -18.85 -5.59 -0.63
C GLY A 201 -18.29 -6.94 -1.04
N ALA A 202 -17.27 -7.02 -1.92
CA ALA A 202 -16.67 -8.32 -2.25
C ALA A 202 -16.01 -9.02 -1.03
N LEU A 203 -15.70 -8.27 0.01
CA LEU A 203 -15.19 -8.74 1.29
C LEU A 203 -16.05 -8.29 2.49
N ALA A 204 -17.12 -7.53 2.26
CA ALA A 204 -18.02 -7.05 3.31
C ALA A 204 -18.59 -8.19 4.16
N ASP A 205 -18.94 -9.32 3.51
CA ASP A 205 -19.39 -10.53 4.21
C ASP A 205 -18.33 -11.13 5.15
N LEU A 206 -17.06 -10.89 4.87
CA LEU A 206 -15.94 -11.33 5.72
C LEU A 206 -15.77 -10.44 6.95
N PHE A 207 -16.02 -9.14 6.79
CA PHE A 207 -15.79 -8.16 7.86
C PHE A 207 -17.02 -7.91 8.74
N GLY A 208 -18.25 -8.21 8.24
CA GLY A 208 -19.49 -7.95 8.99
C GLY A 208 -19.58 -6.51 9.47
N GLN A 209 -20.32 -6.29 10.56
CA GLN A 209 -20.56 -4.95 11.14
C GLN A 209 -19.32 -4.22 11.68
N ARG A 210 -18.12 -4.81 11.63
CA ARG A 210 -16.90 -4.18 12.16
C ARG A 210 -16.28 -3.15 11.24
N LEU A 211 -16.52 -3.21 9.93
CA LEU A 211 -16.05 -2.18 9.01
C LEU A 211 -16.73 -0.83 9.26
N ASP A 212 -18.02 -0.85 9.61
CA ASP A 212 -18.77 0.37 9.91
C ASP A 212 -18.24 1.12 11.14
N GLN A 213 -17.57 0.41 12.06
CA GLN A 213 -16.94 1.00 13.24
C GLN A 213 -15.51 1.52 12.98
N VAL A 214 -14.90 1.11 11.87
CA VAL A 214 -13.50 1.42 11.55
C VAL A 214 -13.41 2.49 10.45
N ILE A 215 -14.47 2.62 9.64
CA ILE A 215 -14.54 3.52 8.50
C ILE A 215 -15.74 4.45 8.69
N ASP A 216 -15.61 5.39 9.60
CA ASP A 216 -16.39 6.63 9.52
C ASP A 216 -15.70 7.49 8.45
N THR A 217 -16.03 7.19 7.19
CA THR A 217 -15.41 7.85 6.03
C THR A 217 -16.25 9.06 5.69
N PRO A 218 -15.70 10.29 5.72
CA PRO A 218 -16.34 11.39 5.01
C PRO A 218 -16.35 11.04 3.52
N GLU A 219 -17.53 11.17 2.92
CA GLU A 219 -17.80 10.92 1.52
C GLU A 219 -16.71 11.55 0.63
N ALA A 220 -16.13 10.75 -0.25
CA ALA A 220 -15.22 11.23 -1.28
C ALA A 220 -16.05 12.12 -2.22
N GLU A 221 -16.05 13.42 -1.96
CA GLU A 221 -16.58 14.41 -2.89
C GLU A 221 -15.83 14.31 -4.21
N GLY A 222 -16.62 14.10 -5.24
CA GLY A 222 -16.39 13.99 -6.64
C GLY A 222 -15.08 14.56 -7.19
N LEU A 223 -14.30 13.68 -7.77
CA LEU A 223 -13.51 14.03 -8.94
C LEU A 223 -14.48 14.01 -10.13
N ASP A 224 -15.02 15.17 -10.41
CA ASP A 224 -15.73 15.51 -11.64
C ASP A 224 -14.71 15.36 -12.78
N ASP A 225 -14.77 14.24 -13.49
CA ASP A 225 -14.11 14.09 -14.78
C ASP A 225 -14.87 14.98 -15.76
N GLY A 226 -14.37 16.21 -15.90
CA GLY A 226 -14.84 17.14 -16.92
C GLY A 226 -14.71 16.51 -18.30
N ASP A 227 -15.82 16.02 -18.78
CA ASP A 227 -16.07 15.66 -20.18
C ASP A 227 -16.11 16.97 -20.98
N ASP A 228 -14.98 17.38 -21.51
CA ASP A 228 -14.88 18.44 -22.51
C ASP A 228 -15.50 17.96 -23.83
N GLY A 229 -16.82 18.01 -23.87
CA GLY A 229 -17.60 17.85 -25.09
C GLY A 229 -17.29 18.97 -26.06
N ASP A 230 -16.44 18.69 -27.01
CA ASP A 230 -16.14 19.50 -28.17
C ASP A 230 -17.36 19.48 -29.13
N ASN A 231 -18.23 20.47 -28.96
CA ASN A 231 -19.40 20.68 -29.78
C ASN A 231 -19.04 21.70 -30.87
N ALA A 232 -18.50 21.23 -31.99
CA ALA A 232 -18.35 22.03 -33.21
C ALA A 232 -19.59 21.85 -34.08
N GLU A 233 -20.59 22.69 -33.83
CA GLU A 233 -21.60 23.04 -34.85
C GLU A 233 -21.01 24.10 -35.77
N ASP A 234 -20.85 23.81 -37.02
CA ASP A 234 -20.90 24.82 -38.08
C ASP A 234 -21.65 24.28 -39.27
N GLY A 235 -22.93 24.60 -39.24
CA GLY A 235 -23.81 24.60 -40.42
C GLY A 235 -23.84 25.98 -41.05
N HIS A 236 -23.44 26.07 -42.30
CA HIS A 236 -23.96 27.16 -43.14
C HIS A 236 -24.12 26.69 -44.59
N PRO A 237 -25.28 26.82 -45.14
CA PRO A 237 -25.52 26.62 -46.58
C PRO A 237 -25.36 27.93 -47.32
N VAL A 238 -24.63 27.99 -48.39
CA VAL A 238 -24.70 29.05 -49.37
C VAL A 238 -25.06 28.46 -50.73
N GLN A 239 -26.20 28.97 -51.21
CA GLN A 239 -26.68 28.88 -52.59
C GLN A 239 -25.73 29.62 -53.53
N HIS A 240 -25.41 29.05 -54.65
CA HIS A 240 -25.63 29.51 -56.03
C HIS A 240 -25.04 28.50 -57.02
#